data_3a00d70fa21b90192905d74bffbee273
#
_entry.id   3a00d70fa21b90192905d74bffbee273
#
_cell.length_a   1.000
_cell.length_b   1.000
_cell.length_c   1.000
_cell.angle_alpha   90.00
_cell.angle_beta   90.00
_cell.angle_gamma   90.00
#
_symmetry.space_group_name_H-M   'P 1'
#
loop_
_entity.id
_entity.type
_entity.pdbx_description
1 polymer ?
#
loop_
_entity_poly.entity_id
_entity_poly.type
_entity_poly.pdbx_seq_one_letter_code
_entity_poly.pdbx_strand_id
1 'polypeptide(L)'
;MSAATLKFVLCCMLPIYSPGGTVPFGQNWYSIEEVSGAPRTIRWVFQRPDLLRYNRVEGFSPGVRAQIRPQSPVGPISVTGMASLGLANLKPNLRLDFTRETLQDRITFSGFHELTAIDERAGHLKLGNSITALVAGRDDGDYYRQSGVSLEWARSSIEQNSLRIRVFGEYHRPEKIESDFTIWGLINEKPEWRPNIGVDIGWFLGSSIDIASKWGLDPLFPQGQMLVSLEGGAGTSEYARVGLLGSLDIPIVRDMRISLEAGVGASIGDLPIQRGWYLGGPSTLRGFPPRVLGGAKFARVRGEVTRSFFFGDVSLFSDGAWAPYDHRFDGEADDHRTLFSVGSGLSVLDQLIHFDASWNLRYFRPSSVRLDAYLDFVPF
;
A
#
# COMPACT_ATOMS: atom_id res chain seq x y z
N MET A 1 4.62 34.74 -12.74
CA MET A 1 5.41 33.80 -11.93
C MET A 1 6.70 33.52 -12.67
N SER A 2 7.84 33.85 -12.10
CA SER A 2 9.14 33.79 -12.78
C SER A 2 9.69 32.37 -12.78
N ALA A 3 10.43 32.02 -13.82
CA ALA A 3 11.08 30.71 -13.98
C ALA A 3 12.03 30.31 -12.81
N ALA A 4 12.41 31.27 -11.97
CA ALA A 4 13.20 31.04 -10.77
C ALA A 4 12.41 30.38 -9.63
N THR A 5 11.11 30.66 -9.53
CA THR A 5 10.24 30.08 -8.49
C THR A 5 9.94 28.60 -8.76
N LEU A 6 9.85 28.23 -10.04
CA LEU A 6 9.62 26.84 -10.43
C LEU A 6 10.87 25.96 -10.22
N LYS A 7 12.07 26.54 -10.42
CA LYS A 7 13.35 25.85 -10.15
C LYS A 7 13.58 25.60 -8.65
N PHE A 8 13.12 26.47 -7.78
CA PHE A 8 13.28 26.30 -6.33
C PHE A 8 12.38 25.19 -5.77
N VAL A 9 11.15 25.10 -6.29
CA VAL A 9 10.22 24.01 -5.90
C VAL A 9 10.70 22.64 -6.42
N LEU A 10 11.31 22.60 -7.60
CA LEU A 10 11.84 21.36 -8.18
C LEU A 10 13.15 20.90 -7.50
N CYS A 11 13.98 21.85 -7.02
CA CYS A 11 15.26 21.52 -6.38
C CYS A 11 15.11 21.00 -4.94
N CYS A 12 13.98 21.27 -4.27
CA CYS A 12 13.67 20.71 -2.95
C CYS A 12 12.99 19.31 -3.02
N MET A 13 12.75 18.79 -4.23
CA MET A 13 12.12 17.49 -4.46
C MET A 13 13.05 16.43 -5.05
N LEU A 14 14.34 16.71 -5.20
CA LEU A 14 15.27 15.71 -5.72
C LEU A 14 15.82 14.87 -4.55
N PRO A 15 15.54 13.56 -4.53
CA PRO A 15 16.14 12.67 -3.55
C PRO A 15 17.61 12.41 -3.88
N ILE A 16 18.39 12.25 -2.84
CA ILE A 16 19.73 11.70 -2.90
C ILE A 16 19.60 10.27 -3.40
N TYR A 17 20.22 10.04 -4.54
CA TYR A 17 20.32 8.81 -5.32
C TYR A 17 20.36 7.53 -4.47
N SER A 18 19.33 6.70 -4.58
CA SER A 18 19.39 5.27 -4.29
C SER A 18 19.10 4.51 -5.58
N PRO A 19 20.08 3.88 -6.21
CA PRO A 19 19.86 3.07 -7.39
C PRO A 19 19.31 1.71 -6.97
N GLY A 20 18.03 1.51 -7.13
CA GLY A 20 17.43 0.22 -6.84
C GLY A 20 15.95 0.36 -6.52
N GLY A 21 15.14 0.59 -7.57
CA GLY A 21 13.69 0.57 -7.42
C GLY A 21 13.20 -0.85 -7.26
N THR A 22 13.14 -1.30 -6.05
CA THR A 22 12.33 -2.45 -5.66
C THR A 22 10.97 -1.91 -5.24
N VAL A 23 9.89 -2.53 -5.70
CA VAL A 23 8.57 -2.32 -5.09
C VAL A 23 8.75 -2.50 -3.59
N PRO A 24 8.51 -1.47 -2.78
CA PRO A 24 8.95 -1.51 -1.40
C PRO A 24 8.10 -2.45 -0.59
N PHE A 25 8.59 -3.65 -0.42
CA PHE A 25 8.17 -4.50 0.66
C PHE A 25 8.50 -3.78 1.97
N GLY A 26 7.49 -3.23 2.62
CA GLY A 26 7.63 -2.74 3.99
C GLY A 26 8.29 -1.37 4.19
N GLN A 27 8.24 -0.46 3.22
CA GLN A 27 8.80 0.90 3.40
C GLN A 27 8.08 1.79 4.41
N ASN A 28 6.97 1.37 4.98
CA ASN A 28 6.31 2.16 6.03
C ASN A 28 6.70 1.77 7.46
N TRP A 29 7.77 1.00 7.62
CA TRP A 29 8.15 0.59 8.96
C TRP A 29 8.83 1.71 9.73
N TYR A 30 9.58 2.57 9.04
CA TYR A 30 10.25 3.72 9.64
C TYR A 30 10.28 4.87 8.64
N SER A 31 9.33 5.79 8.70
CA SER A 31 9.68 7.14 8.33
C SER A 31 10.69 7.59 9.38
N ILE A 32 11.94 7.81 8.99
CA ILE A 32 12.86 8.62 9.77
C ILE A 32 12.23 10.02 9.77
N GLU A 33 11.30 10.25 10.69
CA GLU A 33 10.87 11.61 10.95
C GLU A 33 12.12 12.31 11.47
N GLU A 34 12.58 13.29 10.73
CA GLU A 34 13.65 14.19 11.15
C GLU A 34 13.54 14.41 12.65
N VAL A 35 14.63 14.18 13.37
CA VAL A 35 14.81 14.61 14.73
C VAL A 35 14.92 16.14 14.71
N SER A 36 13.84 16.79 14.28
CA SER A 36 13.66 18.22 14.46
C SER A 36 13.41 18.41 15.94
N GLY A 37 14.32 19.08 16.62
CA GLY A 37 14.26 19.35 18.05
C GLY A 37 13.11 20.25 18.53
N ALA A 38 12.07 20.44 17.72
CA ALA A 38 10.89 21.18 18.09
C ALA A 38 9.97 20.32 18.97
N PRO A 39 9.64 20.75 20.20
CA PRO A 39 8.82 19.97 21.14
C PRO A 39 7.35 19.86 20.70
N ARG A 40 6.92 20.63 19.72
CA ARG A 40 5.55 20.63 19.17
C ARG A 40 5.60 20.89 17.67
N THR A 41 4.91 20.05 16.90
CA THR A 41 4.81 20.21 15.45
C THR A 41 3.35 20.02 15.05
N ILE A 42 2.80 20.99 14.30
CA ILE A 42 1.49 20.88 13.67
C ILE A 42 1.75 20.95 12.17
N ARG A 43 1.22 19.99 11.43
CA ARG A 43 1.38 19.88 9.99
C ARG A 43 0.01 19.82 9.32
N TRP A 44 -0.15 20.54 8.21
CA TRP A 44 -1.38 20.65 7.44
C TRP A 44 -1.21 19.96 6.08
N VAL A 45 -2.30 19.78 5.38
CA VAL A 45 -2.39 19.27 4.01
C VAL A 45 -1.28 19.81 3.09
N PHE A 46 -1.01 21.10 3.10
CA PHE A 46 0.00 21.72 2.20
C PHE A 46 1.45 21.50 2.63
N GLN A 47 1.67 21.05 3.85
CA GLN A 47 3.00 20.74 4.37
C GLN A 47 3.33 19.24 4.22
N ARG A 48 2.30 18.39 4.15
CA ARG A 48 2.42 16.95 3.98
C ARG A 48 1.35 16.44 3.02
N PRO A 49 1.76 15.98 1.83
CA PRO A 49 0.82 15.47 0.83
C PRO A 49 0.00 14.26 1.31
N ASP A 50 0.53 13.47 2.25
CA ASP A 50 -0.16 12.33 2.86
C ASP A 50 -1.39 12.72 3.71
N LEU A 51 -1.51 13.99 4.08
CA LEU A 51 -2.69 14.52 4.77
C LEU A 51 -3.81 14.96 3.81
N LEU A 52 -3.64 14.80 2.51
CA LEU A 52 -4.68 15.00 1.52
C LEU A 52 -4.89 13.69 0.74
N ARG A 53 -6.03 13.09 0.95
CA ARG A 53 -6.44 11.88 0.24
C ARG A 53 -7.61 12.16 -0.67
N TYR A 54 -7.70 11.39 -1.73
CA TYR A 54 -8.89 11.29 -2.56
C TYR A 54 -9.16 9.82 -2.87
N ASN A 55 -10.39 9.37 -2.63
CA ASN A 55 -10.86 8.05 -2.99
C ASN A 55 -12.38 8.08 -3.26
N ARG A 56 -12.91 7.03 -3.88
CA ARG A 56 -14.34 6.96 -4.24
C ARG A 56 -15.30 6.91 -3.05
N VAL A 57 -14.80 6.59 -1.83
CA VAL A 57 -15.63 6.48 -0.61
C VAL A 57 -15.76 7.82 0.09
N GLU A 58 -14.65 8.54 0.27
CA GLU A 58 -14.61 9.78 1.04
C GLU A 58 -14.65 11.03 0.16
N GLY A 59 -14.38 10.89 -1.15
CA GLY A 59 -14.05 12.04 -1.97
C GLY A 59 -12.72 12.65 -1.50
N PHE A 60 -12.64 13.97 -1.47
CA PHE A 60 -11.53 14.65 -0.82
C PHE A 60 -11.58 14.45 0.70
N SER A 61 -10.44 14.12 1.29
CA SER A 61 -10.27 13.96 2.73
C SER A 61 -9.05 14.75 3.22
N PRO A 62 -9.22 16.08 3.44
CA PRO A 62 -8.16 16.91 4.02
C PRO A 62 -7.94 16.55 5.49
N GLY A 63 -6.68 16.58 5.92
CA GLY A 63 -6.29 16.21 7.27
C GLY A 63 -5.31 17.17 7.92
N VAL A 64 -5.15 16.99 9.20
CA VAL A 64 -4.19 17.66 10.07
C VAL A 64 -3.51 16.62 10.96
N ARG A 65 -2.23 16.81 11.18
CA ARG A 65 -1.42 16.02 12.12
C ARG A 65 -0.76 16.95 13.12
N ALA A 66 -0.92 16.63 14.40
CA ALA A 66 -0.24 17.32 15.50
C ALA A 66 0.60 16.32 16.27
N GLN A 67 1.84 16.68 16.58
CA GLN A 67 2.75 15.86 17.37
C GLN A 67 3.34 16.68 18.50
N ILE A 68 3.38 16.10 19.68
CA ILE A 68 4.08 16.65 20.84
C ILE A 68 5.07 15.61 21.37
N ARG A 69 6.19 16.09 21.90
CA ARG A 69 7.22 15.26 22.53
C ARG A 69 7.43 15.75 23.97
N PRO A 70 6.63 15.26 24.92
CA PRO A 70 6.80 15.63 26.32
C PRO A 70 8.12 15.07 26.88
N GLN A 71 8.74 15.82 27.77
CA GLN A 71 9.86 15.29 28.55
C GLN A 71 9.36 14.18 29.47
N SER A 72 10.03 13.03 29.46
CA SER A 72 9.63 11.86 30.21
C SER A 72 10.82 11.17 30.85
N PRO A 73 10.69 10.77 32.11
CA PRO A 73 11.75 10.01 32.79
C PRO A 73 11.91 8.58 32.29
N VAL A 74 10.92 8.06 31.53
CA VAL A 74 10.95 6.69 30.98
C VAL A 74 11.47 6.63 29.54
N GLY A 75 12.13 7.70 29.08
CA GLY A 75 12.71 7.80 27.75
C GLY A 75 11.87 8.65 26.76
N PRO A 76 12.28 8.71 25.49
CA PRO A 76 11.59 9.51 24.48
C PRO A 76 10.15 9.05 24.28
N ILE A 77 9.19 9.94 24.49
CA ILE A 77 7.78 9.71 24.25
C ILE A 77 7.30 10.73 23.22
N SER A 78 6.45 10.31 22.29
CA SER A 78 5.69 11.20 21.41
C SER A 78 4.21 10.87 21.46
N VAL A 79 3.40 11.90 21.39
CA VAL A 79 1.94 11.78 21.24
C VAL A 79 1.59 12.41 19.89
N THR A 80 1.00 11.64 19.01
CA THR A 80 0.60 12.09 17.67
C THR A 80 -0.90 11.95 17.52
N GLY A 81 -1.57 13.07 17.22
CA GLY A 81 -2.98 13.09 16.84
C GLY A 81 -3.11 13.35 15.34
N MET A 82 -3.98 12.62 14.69
CA MET A 82 -4.36 12.84 13.30
C MET A 82 -5.88 12.95 13.19
N ALA A 83 -6.34 13.91 12.38
CA ALA A 83 -7.75 14.08 12.08
C ALA A 83 -7.91 14.43 10.61
N SER A 84 -8.86 13.80 9.93
CA SER A 84 -9.30 14.18 8.58
C SER A 84 -10.80 13.99 8.43
N LEU A 85 -11.38 14.64 7.43
CA LEU A 85 -12.81 14.58 7.16
C LEU A 85 -13.03 14.25 5.69
N GLY A 86 -13.71 13.13 5.42
CA GLY A 86 -14.20 12.84 4.07
C GLY A 86 -15.29 13.80 3.67
N LEU A 87 -15.09 14.58 2.60
CA LEU A 87 -16.05 15.62 2.21
C LEU A 87 -17.28 15.07 1.50
N ALA A 88 -17.20 13.89 0.88
CA ALA A 88 -18.33 13.26 0.24
C ALA A 88 -19.26 12.55 1.24
N ASN A 89 -18.68 11.83 2.21
CA ASN A 89 -19.45 11.04 3.18
C ASN A 89 -19.64 11.74 4.54
N LEU A 90 -18.99 12.89 4.77
CA LEU A 90 -18.99 13.68 6.00
C LEU A 90 -18.60 12.87 7.25
N LYS A 91 -17.78 11.84 7.08
CA LYS A 91 -17.31 11.01 8.18
C LYS A 91 -15.89 11.41 8.59
N PRO A 92 -15.64 11.59 9.91
CA PRO A 92 -14.30 11.88 10.41
C PRO A 92 -13.44 10.63 10.41
N ASN A 93 -12.13 10.84 10.21
CA ASN A 93 -11.09 9.89 10.55
C ASN A 93 -10.27 10.49 11.68
N LEU A 94 -10.09 9.72 12.74
CA LEU A 94 -9.40 10.15 13.95
C LEU A 94 -8.41 9.06 14.36
N ARG A 95 -7.18 9.46 14.69
CA ARG A 95 -6.16 8.57 15.22
C ARG A 95 -5.34 9.28 16.29
N LEU A 96 -5.07 8.58 17.38
CA LEU A 96 -4.22 9.06 18.45
C LEU A 96 -3.22 7.96 18.80
N ASP A 97 -1.93 8.28 18.65
CA ASP A 97 -0.83 7.38 18.91
C ASP A 97 0.02 7.89 20.09
N PHE A 98 0.28 7.02 21.05
CA PHE A 98 1.24 7.21 22.13
C PHE A 98 2.43 6.30 21.85
N THR A 99 3.55 6.89 21.48
CA THR A 99 4.73 6.14 21.07
C THR A 99 5.89 6.40 22.02
N ARG A 100 6.48 5.32 22.53
CA ARG A 100 7.78 5.32 23.18
C ARG A 100 8.79 4.71 22.21
N GLU A 101 9.87 5.42 21.95
CA GLU A 101 10.88 5.01 20.98
C GLU A 101 12.27 5.00 21.62
N THR A 102 13.01 3.94 21.38
CA THR A 102 14.43 3.79 21.71
C THR A 102 15.23 3.57 20.43
N LEU A 103 16.52 3.35 20.50
CA LEU A 103 17.36 3.08 19.33
C LEU A 103 16.96 1.79 18.58
N GLN A 104 16.38 0.82 19.26
CA GLN A 104 16.05 -0.49 18.70
C GLN A 104 14.57 -0.84 18.76
N ASP A 105 13.86 -0.33 19.75
CA ASP A 105 12.48 -0.72 20.04
C ASP A 105 11.55 0.48 19.97
N ARG A 106 10.37 0.25 19.40
CA ARG A 106 9.26 1.19 19.39
C ARG A 106 8.02 0.49 19.95
N ILE A 107 7.39 1.10 20.93
CA ILE A 107 6.11 0.65 21.47
C ILE A 107 5.09 1.75 21.19
N THR A 108 4.01 1.40 20.51
CA THR A 108 2.94 2.34 20.17
C THR A 108 1.59 1.81 20.66
N PHE A 109 0.92 2.60 21.48
CA PHE A 109 -0.49 2.41 21.79
C PHE A 109 -1.30 3.35 20.90
N SER A 110 -2.29 2.81 20.17
CA SER A 110 -3.13 3.56 19.23
C SER A 110 -4.60 3.42 19.57
N GLY A 111 -5.33 4.55 19.49
CA GLY A 111 -6.79 4.56 19.41
C GLY A 111 -7.18 5.15 18.06
N PHE A 112 -8.13 4.53 17.36
CA PHE A 112 -8.47 4.95 16.00
C PHE A 112 -9.94 4.76 15.64
N HIS A 113 -10.41 5.63 14.78
CA HIS A 113 -11.66 5.55 14.04
C HIS A 113 -11.40 6.08 12.63
N GLU A 114 -11.18 5.20 11.67
CA GLU A 114 -10.65 5.62 10.36
C GLU A 114 -11.10 4.70 9.22
N LEU A 115 -11.07 5.24 8.01
CA LEU A 115 -11.14 4.45 6.79
C LEU A 115 -9.81 3.72 6.60
N THR A 116 -9.87 2.42 6.35
CA THR A 116 -8.71 1.61 6.02
C THR A 116 -8.92 0.84 4.73
N ALA A 117 -7.83 0.50 4.05
CA ALA A 117 -7.85 -0.35 2.88
C ALA A 117 -7.62 -1.81 3.28
N ILE A 118 -8.24 -2.76 2.55
CA ILE A 118 -8.05 -4.19 2.80
C ILE A 118 -6.59 -4.58 2.61
N ASP A 119 -5.96 -4.08 1.56
CA ASP A 119 -4.51 -4.21 1.37
C ASP A 119 -3.82 -2.89 1.72
N GLU A 120 -3.40 -2.76 2.97
CA GLU A 120 -2.66 -1.59 3.44
C GLU A 120 -1.30 -1.45 2.74
N ARG A 121 -0.71 -2.58 2.29
CA ARG A 121 0.61 -2.60 1.64
C ARG A 121 0.58 -2.03 0.23
N ALA A 122 -0.54 -2.19 -0.47
CA ALA A 122 -0.72 -1.61 -1.81
C ALA A 122 -0.81 -0.08 -1.81
N GLY A 123 -0.92 0.54 -0.64
CA GLY A 123 -0.88 2.01 -0.52
C GLY A 123 -2.09 2.73 -1.11
N HIS A 124 -3.25 2.09 -1.14
CA HIS A 124 -4.47 2.65 -1.74
C HIS A 124 -4.97 3.93 -1.07
N LEU A 125 -4.57 4.21 0.17
CA LEU A 125 -4.85 5.48 0.85
C LEU A 125 -3.72 6.51 0.71
N LYS A 126 -2.71 6.26 -0.11
CA LYS A 126 -1.60 7.16 -0.38
C LYS A 126 -1.90 8.09 -1.56
N LEU A 127 -1.00 9.05 -1.76
CA LEU A 127 -1.12 10.08 -2.79
C LEU A 127 -1.20 9.51 -4.20
N GLY A 128 -0.48 8.43 -4.51
CA GLY A 128 -0.50 7.79 -5.84
C GLY A 128 -1.91 7.39 -6.26
N ASN A 129 -2.59 6.57 -5.46
CA ASN A 129 -3.96 6.19 -5.74
C ASN A 129 -4.93 7.38 -5.70
N SER A 130 -4.69 8.37 -4.83
CA SER A 130 -5.50 9.59 -4.77
C SER A 130 -5.46 10.38 -6.08
N ILE A 131 -4.29 10.48 -6.71
CA ILE A 131 -4.14 11.17 -8.01
C ILE A 131 -4.80 10.37 -9.13
N THR A 132 -4.60 9.06 -9.20
CA THR A 132 -5.23 8.22 -10.23
C THR A 132 -6.76 8.19 -10.10
N ALA A 133 -7.27 8.15 -8.87
CA ALA A 133 -8.70 8.22 -8.58
C ALA A 133 -9.27 9.58 -8.99
N LEU A 134 -8.62 10.69 -8.61
CA LEU A 134 -9.08 12.04 -8.90
C LEU A 134 -9.01 12.38 -10.39
N VAL A 135 -7.89 12.06 -11.04
CA VAL A 135 -7.64 12.47 -12.42
C VAL A 135 -8.31 11.51 -13.40
N ALA A 136 -8.08 10.21 -13.28
CA ALA A 136 -8.49 9.21 -14.25
C ALA A 136 -9.77 8.46 -13.88
N GLY A 137 -10.35 8.71 -12.70
CA GLY A 137 -11.51 7.94 -12.24
C GLY A 137 -11.17 6.49 -11.93
N ARG A 138 -9.93 6.21 -11.54
CA ARG A 138 -9.46 4.87 -11.25
C ARG A 138 -9.00 4.77 -9.80
N ASP A 139 -9.76 4.06 -9.00
CA ASP A 139 -9.48 3.76 -7.60
C ASP A 139 -9.39 2.25 -7.42
N ASP A 140 -8.18 1.75 -7.22
CA ASP A 140 -7.89 0.33 -7.12
C ASP A 140 -8.11 -0.22 -5.68
N GLY A 141 -8.33 0.65 -4.67
CA GLY A 141 -8.55 0.27 -3.28
C GLY A 141 -9.93 -0.34 -3.00
N ASP A 142 -10.00 -1.20 -2.03
CA ASP A 142 -11.24 -1.63 -1.36
C ASP A 142 -11.17 -1.22 0.10
N TYR A 143 -12.24 -0.61 0.61
CA TYR A 143 -12.21 0.13 1.85
C TYR A 143 -13.27 -0.34 2.84
N TYR A 144 -12.93 -0.26 4.12
CA TYR A 144 -13.86 -0.42 5.21
C TYR A 144 -13.50 0.53 6.35
N ARG A 145 -14.41 0.75 7.27
CA ARG A 145 -14.15 1.57 8.45
C ARG A 145 -13.83 0.69 9.64
N GLN A 146 -12.73 1.02 10.29
CA GLN A 146 -12.34 0.38 11.54
C GLN A 146 -12.35 1.39 12.68
N SER A 147 -12.72 0.90 13.87
CA SER A 147 -12.66 1.66 15.11
C SER A 147 -12.13 0.75 16.20
N GLY A 148 -11.16 1.21 16.96
CA GLY A 148 -10.58 0.33 17.97
C GLY A 148 -9.35 0.87 18.64
N VAL A 149 -8.64 -0.06 19.28
CA VAL A 149 -7.37 0.17 19.93
C VAL A 149 -6.37 -0.89 19.53
N SER A 150 -5.09 -0.54 19.53
CA SER A 150 -4.03 -1.52 19.35
C SER A 150 -2.78 -1.17 20.16
N LEU A 151 -2.04 -2.20 20.52
CA LEU A 151 -0.71 -2.09 21.09
C LEU A 151 0.27 -2.78 20.16
N GLU A 152 1.25 -2.04 19.68
CA GLU A 152 2.29 -2.52 18.79
C GLU A 152 3.65 -2.42 19.45
N TRP A 153 4.43 -3.47 19.35
CA TRP A 153 5.86 -3.46 19.61
C TRP A 153 6.60 -3.78 18.32
N ALA A 154 7.52 -2.92 17.96
CA ALA A 154 8.35 -3.08 16.76
C ALA A 154 9.82 -2.98 17.15
N ARG A 155 10.63 -3.89 16.63
CA ARG A 155 12.07 -3.90 16.79
C ARG A 155 12.73 -3.90 15.42
N SER A 156 13.70 -3.01 15.25
CA SER A 156 14.53 -2.95 14.05
C SER A 156 15.99 -3.18 14.43
N SER A 157 16.63 -4.10 13.74
CA SER A 157 18.08 -4.25 13.81
C SER A 157 18.74 -3.34 12.79
N ILE A 158 19.91 -2.80 13.13
CA ILE A 158 20.78 -2.06 12.21
C ILE A 158 21.12 -2.90 10.96
N GLU A 159 21.05 -4.23 11.08
CA GLU A 159 21.33 -5.20 10.03
C GLU A 159 20.09 -5.60 9.18
N GLN A 160 19.07 -4.72 9.05
CA GLN A 160 17.96 -4.89 8.07
C GLN A 160 16.88 -5.92 8.44
N ASN A 161 16.92 -6.46 9.66
CA ASN A 161 15.84 -7.31 10.15
C ASN A 161 14.87 -6.50 11.00
N SER A 162 13.58 -6.74 10.83
CA SER A 162 12.56 -6.13 11.68
C SER A 162 11.54 -7.16 12.13
N LEU A 163 11.09 -6.99 13.38
CA LEU A 163 10.02 -7.77 13.98
C LEU A 163 8.98 -6.80 14.50
N ARG A 164 7.72 -7.03 14.14
CA ARG A 164 6.58 -6.29 14.66
C ARG A 164 5.56 -7.27 15.22
N ILE A 165 5.10 -6.98 16.42
CA ILE A 165 4.02 -7.70 17.09
C ILE A 165 2.95 -6.68 17.42
N ARG A 166 1.72 -6.94 17.01
CA ARG A 166 0.56 -6.09 17.28
C ARG A 166 -0.55 -6.91 17.91
N VAL A 167 -1.17 -6.37 18.95
CA VAL A 167 -2.42 -6.86 19.51
C VAL A 167 -3.47 -5.80 19.29
N PHE A 168 -4.66 -6.19 18.90
CA PHE A 168 -5.71 -5.25 18.53
C PHE A 168 -7.11 -5.70 18.98
N GLY A 169 -7.97 -4.72 19.22
CA GLY A 169 -9.40 -4.89 19.36
C GLY A 169 -10.10 -3.90 18.46
N GLU A 170 -10.80 -4.38 17.43
CA GLU A 170 -11.34 -3.58 16.33
C GLU A 170 -12.80 -3.90 16.07
N TYR A 171 -13.56 -2.88 15.73
CA TYR A 171 -14.91 -2.99 15.19
C TYR A 171 -14.91 -2.59 13.72
N HIS A 172 -15.38 -3.45 12.84
CA HIS A 172 -15.39 -3.26 11.40
C HIS A 172 -16.79 -2.96 10.87
N ARG A 173 -16.86 -2.04 9.89
CA ARG A 173 -18.08 -1.67 9.16
C ARG A 173 -17.81 -1.49 7.69
N PRO A 174 -18.77 -1.86 6.80
CA PRO A 174 -18.67 -1.55 5.39
C PRO A 174 -18.81 -0.06 5.13
N GLU A 175 -18.23 0.41 4.05
CA GLU A 175 -18.38 1.77 3.54
C GLU A 175 -18.94 1.75 2.12
N LYS A 176 -19.79 2.73 1.82
CA LYS A 176 -20.37 2.92 0.50
C LYS A 176 -19.54 3.91 -0.31
N ILE A 177 -19.70 3.85 -1.62
CA ILE A 177 -19.17 4.85 -2.53
C ILE A 177 -20.06 6.08 -2.43
N GLU A 178 -19.48 7.24 -2.11
CA GLU A 178 -20.22 8.48 -1.94
C GLU A 178 -19.72 9.59 -2.89
N SER A 179 -18.55 9.43 -3.51
CA SER A 179 -17.99 10.39 -4.46
C SER A 179 -18.21 9.92 -5.90
N ASP A 180 -18.72 10.80 -6.73
CA ASP A 180 -18.86 10.63 -8.19
C ASP A 180 -18.01 11.64 -8.98
N PHE A 181 -17.14 12.39 -8.30
CA PHE A 181 -16.32 13.43 -8.92
C PHE A 181 -15.00 12.88 -9.43
N THR A 182 -14.64 13.23 -10.65
CA THR A 182 -13.29 13.06 -11.21
C THR A 182 -13.01 14.19 -12.20
N ILE A 183 -11.74 14.53 -12.40
CA ILE A 183 -11.36 15.54 -13.39
C ILE A 183 -11.73 15.03 -14.81
N TRP A 184 -11.48 13.74 -15.07
CA TRP A 184 -11.87 13.12 -16.34
C TRP A 184 -13.40 13.16 -16.58
N GLY A 185 -14.19 12.97 -15.53
CA GLY A 185 -15.65 13.04 -15.54
C GLY A 185 -16.22 14.45 -15.80
N LEU A 186 -15.41 15.51 -15.69
CA LEU A 186 -15.82 16.86 -16.11
C LEU A 186 -15.87 17.02 -17.64
N ILE A 187 -15.10 16.21 -18.37
CA ILE A 187 -14.95 16.29 -19.83
C ILE A 187 -15.71 15.16 -20.51
N ASN A 188 -15.84 14.02 -19.84
CA ASN A 188 -16.47 12.79 -20.31
C ASN A 188 -17.64 12.39 -19.41
N GLU A 189 -18.13 11.17 -19.59
CA GLU A 189 -19.13 10.60 -18.71
C GLU A 189 -18.60 10.40 -17.27
N LYS A 190 -19.51 10.41 -16.30
CA LYS A 190 -19.18 10.16 -14.90
C LYS A 190 -18.49 8.80 -14.76
N PRO A 191 -17.50 8.66 -13.84
CA PRO A 191 -16.81 7.40 -13.65
C PRO A 191 -17.76 6.32 -13.14
N GLU A 192 -17.76 5.17 -13.79
CA GLU A 192 -18.35 3.96 -13.20
C GLU A 192 -17.36 3.35 -12.22
N TRP A 193 -17.53 3.70 -10.96
CA TRP A 193 -16.67 3.13 -9.91
C TRP A 193 -16.95 1.64 -9.73
N ARG A 194 -15.90 0.86 -9.63
CA ARG A 194 -16.01 -0.53 -9.19
C ARG A 194 -16.66 -0.60 -7.80
N PRO A 195 -17.63 -1.51 -7.57
CA PRO A 195 -18.27 -1.66 -6.26
C PRO A 195 -17.24 -1.88 -5.15
N ASN A 196 -17.44 -1.23 -4.01
CA ASN A 196 -16.62 -1.49 -2.84
C ASN A 196 -16.90 -2.90 -2.29
N ILE A 197 -15.96 -3.45 -1.55
CA ILE A 197 -16.09 -4.81 -1.03
C ILE A 197 -17.14 -4.89 0.11
N GLY A 198 -17.80 -6.01 0.20
CA GLY A 198 -18.55 -6.38 1.41
C GLY A 198 -17.62 -6.60 2.60
N VAL A 199 -18.12 -6.44 3.81
CA VAL A 199 -17.33 -6.56 5.05
C VAL A 199 -18.16 -7.29 6.08
N ASP A 200 -17.58 -8.26 6.75
CA ASP A 200 -18.19 -8.89 7.93
C ASP A 200 -18.18 -7.89 9.09
N ILE A 201 -19.38 -7.46 9.48
CA ILE A 201 -19.58 -6.43 10.52
C ILE A 201 -19.39 -7.06 11.90
N GLY A 202 -18.59 -6.45 12.74
CA GLY A 202 -18.49 -6.88 14.13
C GLY A 202 -17.17 -6.58 14.81
N TRP A 203 -16.98 -7.17 15.97
CA TRP A 203 -15.79 -7.05 16.80
C TRP A 203 -14.80 -8.16 16.52
N PHE A 204 -13.54 -7.78 16.40
CA PHE A 204 -12.41 -8.67 16.24
C PHE A 204 -11.33 -8.33 17.27
N LEU A 205 -10.97 -9.31 18.08
CA LEU A 205 -9.84 -9.25 18.98
C LEU A 205 -8.76 -10.17 18.40
N GLY A 206 -7.54 -9.66 18.21
CA GLY A 206 -6.53 -10.46 17.54
C GLY A 206 -5.11 -10.02 17.80
N SER A 207 -4.20 -10.74 17.18
CA SER A 207 -2.78 -10.41 17.16
C SER A 207 -2.18 -10.68 15.79
N SER A 208 -1.12 -9.92 15.45
CA SER A 208 -0.31 -10.16 14.27
C SER A 208 1.18 -10.10 14.59
N ILE A 209 1.95 -10.88 13.85
CA ILE A 209 3.40 -10.91 13.88
C ILE A 209 3.88 -10.77 12.45
N ASP A 210 4.72 -9.76 12.20
CA ASP A 210 5.38 -9.57 10.93
C ASP A 210 6.90 -9.63 11.15
N ILE A 211 7.58 -10.46 10.36
CA ILE A 211 9.03 -10.61 10.36
C ILE A 211 9.53 -10.23 8.97
N ALA A 212 10.30 -9.16 8.87
CA ALA A 212 10.92 -8.77 7.61
C ALA A 212 12.44 -8.93 7.72
N SER A 213 13.03 -9.43 6.65
CA SER A 213 14.47 -9.57 6.50
C SER A 213 14.88 -9.05 5.13
N LYS A 214 15.97 -8.27 5.10
CA LYS A 214 16.59 -7.78 3.87
C LYS A 214 18.04 -8.23 3.85
N TRP A 215 18.58 -8.53 2.68
CA TRP A 215 19.98 -8.87 2.49
C TRP A 215 20.51 -8.28 1.19
N GLY A 216 21.82 -8.08 1.13
CA GLY A 216 22.45 -7.37 0.01
C GLY A 216 22.34 -5.86 0.18
N LEU A 217 23.42 -5.20 0.61
CA LEU A 217 23.47 -3.74 0.78
C LEU A 217 23.98 -3.03 -0.46
N ASP A 218 24.82 -3.73 -1.23
CA ASP A 218 25.47 -3.18 -2.39
C ASP A 218 24.60 -3.40 -3.64
N PRO A 219 24.14 -2.33 -4.30
CA PRO A 219 23.31 -2.42 -5.50
C PRO A 219 24.01 -3.09 -6.70
N LEU A 220 25.32 -3.33 -6.64
CA LEU A 220 26.06 -4.07 -7.66
C LEU A 220 25.97 -5.59 -7.48
N PHE A 221 25.40 -6.06 -6.38
CA PHE A 221 25.22 -7.48 -6.07
C PHE A 221 23.73 -7.80 -5.88
N PRO A 222 23.34 -9.08 -5.94
CA PRO A 222 21.96 -9.48 -5.68
C PRO A 222 21.45 -8.98 -4.33
N GLN A 223 20.27 -8.38 -4.35
CA GLN A 223 19.57 -7.90 -3.17
C GLN A 223 18.27 -8.67 -3.01
N GLY A 224 17.92 -9.01 -1.78
CA GLY A 224 16.67 -9.70 -1.55
C GLY A 224 16.00 -9.23 -0.29
N GLN A 225 14.70 -9.53 -0.22
CA GLN A 225 13.90 -9.29 0.96
C GLN A 225 12.84 -10.37 1.12
N MET A 226 12.47 -10.62 2.36
CA MET A 226 11.45 -11.58 2.73
C MET A 226 10.57 -11.00 3.83
N LEU A 227 9.28 -11.25 3.75
CA LEU A 227 8.30 -10.90 4.77
C LEU A 227 7.46 -12.12 5.09
N VAL A 228 7.44 -12.49 6.36
CA VAL A 228 6.51 -13.46 6.93
C VAL A 228 5.49 -12.70 7.76
N SER A 229 4.22 -12.94 7.51
CA SER A 229 3.11 -12.35 8.27
C SER A 229 2.24 -13.44 8.84
N LEU A 230 1.96 -13.36 10.13
CA LEU A 230 1.04 -14.22 10.87
C LEU A 230 -0.02 -13.33 11.48
N GLU A 231 -1.28 -13.70 11.39
CA GLU A 231 -2.37 -12.99 12.05
C GLU A 231 -3.42 -13.99 12.52
N GLY A 232 -3.96 -13.77 13.70
CA GLY A 232 -5.09 -14.52 14.21
C GLY A 232 -6.06 -13.60 14.91
N GLY A 233 -7.34 -13.91 14.82
CA GLY A 233 -8.42 -13.14 15.45
C GLY A 233 -9.58 -14.01 15.87
N ALA A 234 -10.30 -13.51 16.84
CA ALA A 234 -11.54 -14.09 17.40
C ALA A 234 -12.56 -12.97 17.63
N GLY A 235 -13.81 -13.34 17.78
CA GLY A 235 -14.93 -12.43 18.03
C GLY A 235 -16.10 -12.74 17.13
N THR A 236 -16.38 -11.91 16.14
CA THR A 236 -17.46 -12.16 15.16
C THR A 236 -17.19 -13.42 14.34
N SER A 237 -15.91 -13.69 14.06
CA SER A 237 -15.43 -14.94 13.47
C SER A 237 -14.06 -15.30 14.03
N GLU A 238 -13.68 -16.57 13.94
CA GLU A 238 -12.40 -17.08 14.42
C GLU A 238 -11.55 -17.52 13.22
N TYR A 239 -10.36 -16.93 13.08
CA TYR A 239 -9.48 -17.22 11.97
C TYR A 239 -8.02 -17.15 12.35
N ALA A 240 -7.20 -17.80 11.56
CA ALA A 240 -5.76 -17.54 11.50
C ALA A 240 -5.30 -17.53 10.05
N ARG A 241 -4.31 -16.69 9.75
CA ARG A 241 -3.72 -16.60 8.40
C ARG A 241 -2.21 -16.44 8.47
N VAL A 242 -1.55 -16.95 7.46
CA VAL A 242 -0.11 -16.85 7.25
C VAL A 242 0.17 -16.40 5.83
N GLY A 243 1.10 -15.48 5.67
CA GLY A 243 1.60 -15.02 4.38
C GLY A 243 3.12 -15.03 4.34
N LEU A 244 3.67 -15.42 3.20
CA LEU A 244 5.10 -15.31 2.89
C LEU A 244 5.22 -14.57 1.56
N LEU A 245 6.01 -13.51 1.58
CA LEU A 245 6.34 -12.74 0.39
C LEU A 245 7.86 -12.62 0.30
N GLY A 246 8.41 -12.75 -0.89
CA GLY A 246 9.83 -12.59 -1.14
C GLY A 246 10.08 -11.87 -2.44
N SER A 247 11.16 -11.10 -2.51
CA SER A 247 11.68 -10.54 -3.75
C SER A 247 13.19 -10.67 -3.83
N LEU A 248 13.69 -10.71 -5.06
CA LEU A 248 15.09 -10.81 -5.39
C LEU A 248 15.38 -9.92 -6.60
N ASP A 249 16.32 -9.00 -6.45
CA ASP A 249 16.83 -8.13 -7.50
C ASP A 249 18.25 -8.54 -7.85
N ILE A 250 18.46 -8.84 -9.12
CA ILE A 250 19.74 -9.33 -9.65
C ILE A 250 20.26 -8.34 -10.70
N PRO A 251 21.28 -7.54 -10.41
CA PRO A 251 21.95 -6.74 -11.42
C PRO A 251 22.66 -7.65 -12.41
N ILE A 252 22.39 -7.48 -13.70
CA ILE A 252 23.04 -8.27 -14.78
C ILE A 252 24.23 -7.51 -15.35
N VAL A 253 23.98 -6.27 -15.73
CA VAL A 253 24.97 -5.30 -16.18
C VAL A 253 24.57 -3.93 -15.61
N ARG A 254 25.46 -2.93 -15.76
CA ARG A 254 25.30 -1.62 -15.13
C ARG A 254 23.90 -1.00 -15.25
N ASP A 255 23.24 -1.21 -16.40
CA ASP A 255 21.96 -0.57 -16.71
C ASP A 255 20.80 -1.57 -16.79
N MET A 256 21.02 -2.84 -16.38
CA MET A 256 20.03 -3.89 -16.53
C MET A 256 19.92 -4.75 -15.27
N ARG A 257 18.70 -5.01 -14.82
CA ARG A 257 18.40 -5.86 -13.68
C ARG A 257 17.25 -6.83 -13.98
N ILE A 258 17.24 -7.93 -13.27
CA ILE A 258 16.10 -8.85 -13.18
C ILE A 258 15.53 -8.74 -11.78
N SER A 259 14.22 -8.51 -11.70
CA SER A 259 13.47 -8.51 -10.45
C SER A 259 12.50 -9.70 -10.43
N LEU A 260 12.55 -10.48 -9.37
CA LEU A 260 11.67 -11.62 -9.14
C LEU A 260 10.91 -11.43 -7.85
N GLU A 261 9.60 -11.66 -7.86
CA GLU A 261 8.78 -11.69 -6.66
C GLU A 261 7.97 -12.98 -6.60
N ALA A 262 7.81 -13.51 -5.40
CA ALA A 262 6.93 -14.62 -5.13
C ALA A 262 6.15 -14.39 -3.84
N GLY A 263 4.91 -14.86 -3.80
CA GLY A 263 4.09 -14.75 -2.60
C GLY A 263 3.13 -15.92 -2.49
N VAL A 264 2.96 -16.40 -1.27
CA VAL A 264 1.98 -17.44 -0.94
C VAL A 264 1.30 -17.08 0.37
N GLY A 265 0.06 -17.50 0.53
CA GLY A 265 -0.64 -17.35 1.79
C GLY A 265 -1.76 -18.35 1.94
N ALA A 266 -2.10 -18.63 3.18
CA ALA A 266 -3.18 -19.54 3.54
C ALA A 266 -3.86 -19.05 4.81
N SER A 267 -5.13 -19.40 4.93
CA SER A 267 -5.96 -19.09 6.09
C SER A 267 -6.75 -20.32 6.50
N ILE A 268 -7.08 -20.39 7.79
CA ILE A 268 -7.94 -21.41 8.41
C ILE A 268 -9.00 -20.73 9.26
N GLY A 269 -10.07 -21.46 9.56
CA GLY A 269 -11.20 -20.93 10.32
C GLY A 269 -12.17 -20.15 9.44
N ASP A 270 -13.01 -19.33 10.07
CA ASP A 270 -13.99 -18.50 9.38
C ASP A 270 -13.38 -17.14 9.06
N LEU A 271 -12.65 -17.08 7.94
CA LEU A 271 -11.92 -15.88 7.52
C LEU A 271 -12.88 -14.75 7.15
N PRO A 272 -12.81 -13.56 7.80
CA PRO A 272 -13.60 -12.42 7.41
C PRO A 272 -13.28 -11.95 5.97
N ILE A 273 -14.29 -11.46 5.24
CA ILE A 273 -14.13 -10.98 3.86
C ILE A 273 -13.01 -9.94 3.77
N GLN A 274 -12.96 -8.98 4.70
CA GLN A 274 -11.93 -7.95 4.73
C GLN A 274 -10.52 -8.46 5.09
N ARG A 275 -10.37 -9.72 5.46
CA ARG A 275 -9.09 -10.38 5.73
C ARG A 275 -8.73 -11.42 4.65
N GLY A 276 -9.54 -11.55 3.61
CA GLY A 276 -9.28 -12.41 2.45
C GLY A 276 -8.00 -12.02 1.70
N TRP A 277 -7.50 -12.94 0.90
CA TRP A 277 -6.38 -12.72 0.00
C TRP A 277 -6.92 -12.32 -1.36
N TYR A 278 -6.63 -11.09 -1.80
CA TYR A 278 -7.10 -10.55 -3.07
C TYR A 278 -5.95 -10.26 -4.01
N LEU A 279 -6.12 -10.63 -5.29
CA LEU A 279 -5.13 -10.46 -6.34
C LEU A 279 -5.77 -9.75 -7.54
N GLY A 280 -4.98 -8.94 -8.21
CA GLY A 280 -5.37 -8.11 -9.35
C GLY A 280 -4.85 -6.68 -9.19
N GLY A 281 -4.81 -5.95 -10.28
CA GLY A 281 -4.26 -4.60 -10.33
C GLY A 281 -2.73 -4.55 -10.33
N PRO A 282 -2.15 -3.34 -10.40
CA PRO A 282 -0.72 -3.14 -10.58
C PRO A 282 0.14 -3.74 -9.45
N SER A 283 -0.39 -3.79 -8.24
CA SER A 283 0.36 -4.25 -7.05
C SER A 283 0.53 -5.77 -6.97
N THR A 284 -0.36 -6.56 -7.59
CA THR A 284 -0.36 -8.02 -7.42
C THR A 284 -0.40 -8.83 -8.70
N LEU A 285 -1.17 -8.40 -9.72
CA LEU A 285 -1.32 -9.07 -11.00
C LEU A 285 -1.67 -8.03 -12.07
N ARG A 286 -0.66 -7.51 -12.77
CA ARG A 286 -0.83 -6.52 -13.84
C ARG A 286 -1.67 -7.10 -14.99
N GLY A 287 -2.37 -6.24 -15.73
CA GLY A 287 -3.24 -6.66 -16.84
C GLY A 287 -4.64 -7.12 -16.42
N PHE A 288 -4.91 -7.23 -15.13
CA PHE A 288 -6.21 -7.58 -14.59
C PHE A 288 -6.76 -6.48 -13.66
N PRO A 289 -8.08 -6.36 -13.53
CA PRO A 289 -8.66 -5.43 -12.57
C PRO A 289 -8.33 -5.84 -11.13
N PRO A 290 -8.31 -4.89 -10.18
CA PRO A 290 -8.16 -5.20 -8.77
C PRO A 290 -9.22 -6.20 -8.29
N ARG A 291 -8.83 -7.11 -7.43
CA ARG A 291 -9.71 -8.15 -6.87
C ARG A 291 -10.31 -9.10 -7.93
N VAL A 292 -9.58 -9.37 -9.00
CA VAL A 292 -10.02 -10.36 -10.01
C VAL A 292 -10.03 -11.78 -9.43
N LEU A 293 -9.13 -12.08 -8.50
CA LEU A 293 -9.11 -13.30 -7.71
C LEU A 293 -9.22 -12.97 -6.24
N GLY A 294 -9.94 -13.80 -5.49
CA GLY A 294 -10.02 -13.72 -4.04
C GLY A 294 -10.16 -15.11 -3.42
N GLY A 295 -9.72 -15.27 -2.17
CA GLY A 295 -9.86 -16.56 -1.49
C GLY A 295 -9.17 -16.62 -0.13
N ALA A 296 -9.33 -17.78 0.53
CA ALA A 296 -8.64 -18.09 1.77
C ALA A 296 -7.17 -18.51 1.55
N LYS A 297 -6.75 -18.71 0.32
CA LYS A 297 -5.37 -19.05 -0.06
C LYS A 297 -4.98 -18.33 -1.33
N PHE A 298 -3.69 -18.11 -1.52
CA PHE A 298 -3.18 -17.58 -2.78
C PHE A 298 -1.75 -18.04 -3.06
N ALA A 299 -1.38 -17.96 -4.33
CA ALA A 299 0.00 -17.95 -4.79
C ALA A 299 0.16 -16.90 -5.89
N ARG A 300 1.27 -16.21 -5.92
CA ARG A 300 1.63 -15.27 -6.98
C ARG A 300 3.11 -15.33 -7.30
N VAL A 301 3.45 -15.03 -8.54
CA VAL A 301 4.82 -14.85 -9.01
C VAL A 301 4.86 -13.67 -9.97
N ARG A 302 5.93 -12.92 -9.95
CA ARG A 302 6.20 -11.82 -10.87
C ARG A 302 7.65 -11.88 -11.29
N GLY A 303 7.90 -11.67 -12.56
CA GLY A 303 9.24 -11.57 -13.11
C GLY A 303 9.33 -10.35 -14.00
N GLU A 304 10.40 -9.58 -13.86
CA GLU A 304 10.62 -8.35 -14.61
C GLU A 304 12.08 -8.22 -15.00
N VAL A 305 12.31 -7.82 -16.25
CA VAL A 305 13.63 -7.41 -16.75
C VAL A 305 13.55 -5.93 -17.05
N THR A 306 14.35 -5.14 -16.35
CA THR A 306 14.37 -3.68 -16.48
C THR A 306 15.70 -3.21 -17.03
N ARG A 307 15.65 -2.27 -17.95
CA ARG A 307 16.82 -1.56 -18.47
C ARG A 307 16.65 -0.06 -18.29
N SER A 308 17.66 0.57 -17.69
CA SER A 308 17.71 2.01 -17.46
C SER A 308 18.25 2.76 -18.67
N PHE A 309 17.57 3.85 -19.02
CA PHE A 309 17.96 4.80 -20.05
C PHE A 309 17.99 6.21 -19.47
N PHE A 310 18.52 7.18 -20.22
CA PHE A 310 18.60 8.57 -19.77
C PHE A 310 17.23 9.25 -19.54
N PHE A 311 16.16 8.71 -20.14
CA PHE A 311 14.77 9.22 -20.01
C PHE A 311 13.91 8.44 -19.01
N GLY A 312 14.40 7.32 -18.50
CA GLY A 312 13.66 6.45 -17.58
C GLY A 312 13.99 4.98 -17.76
N ASP A 313 13.28 4.13 -17.03
CA ASP A 313 13.47 2.69 -17.06
C ASP A 313 12.40 2.04 -17.95
N VAL A 314 12.84 1.15 -18.84
CA VAL A 314 11.96 0.32 -19.67
C VAL A 314 11.99 -1.11 -19.14
N SER A 315 10.84 -1.71 -18.95
CA SER A 315 10.72 -3.07 -18.44
C SER A 315 9.88 -3.97 -19.33
N LEU A 316 10.20 -5.27 -19.26
CA LEU A 316 9.37 -6.37 -19.77
C LEU A 316 9.03 -7.25 -18.58
N PHE A 317 7.78 -7.63 -18.43
CA PHE A 317 7.34 -8.39 -17.28
C PHE A 317 6.38 -9.52 -17.60
N SER A 318 6.29 -10.48 -16.68
CA SER A 318 5.30 -11.53 -16.66
C SER A 318 4.84 -11.76 -15.23
N ASP A 319 3.54 -11.79 -15.02
CA ASP A 319 2.93 -12.02 -13.73
C ASP A 319 2.02 -13.27 -13.80
N GLY A 320 2.01 -14.03 -12.72
CA GLY A 320 1.12 -15.18 -12.54
C GLY A 320 0.49 -15.17 -11.16
N ALA A 321 -0.78 -15.55 -11.07
CA ALA A 321 -1.51 -15.59 -9.81
C ALA A 321 -2.52 -16.74 -9.78
N TRP A 322 -2.72 -17.30 -8.60
CA TRP A 322 -3.67 -18.36 -8.32
C TRP A 322 -4.38 -18.12 -7.00
N ALA A 323 -5.69 -18.36 -6.96
CA ALA A 323 -6.48 -18.48 -5.75
C ALA A 323 -7.54 -19.59 -5.95
N PRO A 324 -7.89 -20.37 -4.90
CA PRO A 324 -8.97 -21.33 -5.00
C PRO A 324 -10.32 -20.60 -5.13
N TYR A 325 -11.30 -21.30 -5.69
CA TYR A 325 -12.67 -20.78 -5.70
C TYR A 325 -13.24 -20.73 -4.28
N ASP A 326 -13.76 -19.57 -3.95
CA ASP A 326 -14.55 -19.39 -2.74
C ASP A 326 -15.59 -18.30 -3.00
N HIS A 327 -16.86 -18.67 -3.03
CA HIS A 327 -17.98 -17.78 -3.33
C HIS A 327 -18.07 -16.56 -2.36
N ARG A 328 -17.46 -16.63 -1.18
CA ARG A 328 -17.40 -15.51 -0.23
C ARG A 328 -16.44 -14.40 -0.66
N PHE A 329 -15.40 -14.77 -1.39
CA PHE A 329 -14.32 -13.87 -1.83
C PHE A 329 -14.36 -13.64 -3.33
N ASP A 330 -15.44 -14.02 -4.01
CA ASP A 330 -15.51 -13.98 -5.47
C ASP A 330 -15.14 -12.61 -6.02
N GLY A 331 -14.07 -12.64 -6.80
CA GLY A 331 -13.76 -11.63 -7.78
C GLY A 331 -14.56 -11.88 -9.07
N GLU A 332 -14.40 -11.00 -10.04
CA GLU A 332 -15.09 -11.05 -11.35
C GLU A 332 -14.60 -12.20 -12.25
N ALA A 333 -13.65 -13.03 -11.81
CA ALA A 333 -13.12 -14.11 -12.63
C ALA A 333 -14.09 -15.30 -12.67
N ASP A 334 -14.57 -15.61 -13.87
CA ASP A 334 -15.16 -16.90 -14.18
C ASP A 334 -14.29 -18.06 -13.67
N ASP A 335 -14.68 -19.34 -13.83
CA ASP A 335 -14.06 -20.58 -13.36
C ASP A 335 -12.52 -20.72 -13.42
N HIS A 336 -11.79 -19.74 -13.94
CA HIS A 336 -10.33 -19.78 -14.03
C HIS A 336 -9.65 -19.27 -12.76
N ARG A 337 -8.97 -20.18 -12.09
CA ARG A 337 -8.28 -19.98 -10.81
C ARG A 337 -6.82 -19.57 -10.95
N THR A 338 -6.27 -19.73 -12.15
CA THR A 338 -4.90 -19.37 -12.46
C THR A 338 -4.92 -18.38 -13.62
N LEU A 339 -4.35 -17.22 -13.39
CA LEU A 339 -4.29 -16.13 -14.35
C LEU A 339 -2.84 -15.74 -14.59
N PHE A 340 -2.53 -15.43 -15.85
CA PHE A 340 -1.20 -14.97 -16.28
C PHE A 340 -1.31 -13.71 -17.11
N SER A 341 -0.31 -12.87 -17.02
CA SER A 341 -0.15 -11.71 -17.89
C SER A 341 1.29 -11.51 -18.31
N VAL A 342 1.47 -10.83 -19.41
CA VAL A 342 2.76 -10.32 -19.87
C VAL A 342 2.61 -8.86 -20.26
N GLY A 343 3.67 -8.10 -20.22
CA GLY A 343 3.59 -6.70 -20.58
C GLY A 343 4.93 -6.01 -20.68
N SER A 344 4.84 -4.72 -20.96
CA SER A 344 5.96 -3.80 -20.95
C SER A 344 5.63 -2.59 -20.09
N GLY A 345 6.61 -2.06 -19.42
CA GLY A 345 6.50 -0.89 -18.55
C GLY A 345 7.48 0.20 -18.95
N LEU A 346 7.12 1.43 -18.66
CA LEU A 346 7.96 2.59 -18.71
C LEU A 346 7.85 3.34 -17.40
N SER A 347 8.95 3.50 -16.67
CA SER A 347 9.01 4.34 -15.47
C SER A 347 9.82 5.58 -15.75
N VAL A 348 9.33 6.72 -15.32
CA VAL A 348 10.00 8.02 -15.49
C VAL A 348 10.09 8.76 -14.15
N LEU A 349 10.91 9.82 -14.10
CA LEU A 349 11.11 10.64 -12.89
C LEU A 349 11.56 9.80 -11.69
N ASP A 350 12.67 9.06 -11.84
CA ASP A 350 13.20 8.17 -10.81
C ASP A 350 12.17 7.15 -10.29
N GLN A 351 11.41 6.56 -11.22
CA GLN A 351 10.38 5.56 -10.98
C GLN A 351 9.15 6.08 -10.22
N LEU A 352 8.96 7.40 -10.18
CA LEU A 352 7.78 7.99 -9.58
C LEU A 352 6.50 7.73 -10.39
N ILE A 353 6.60 7.74 -11.73
CA ILE A 353 5.47 7.54 -12.64
C ILE A 353 5.71 6.28 -13.45
N HIS A 354 4.74 5.38 -13.42
CA HIS A 354 4.77 4.13 -14.17
C HIS A 354 3.64 4.10 -15.20
N PHE A 355 3.97 3.59 -16.37
CA PHE A 355 3.03 3.30 -17.45
C PHE A 355 3.23 1.86 -17.88
N ASP A 356 2.22 1.03 -17.69
CA ASP A 356 2.25 -0.38 -18.05
C ASP A 356 1.25 -0.67 -19.17
N ALA A 357 1.72 -1.41 -20.17
CA ALA A 357 0.88 -2.01 -21.19
C ALA A 357 0.89 -3.53 -20.98
N SER A 358 -0.22 -4.09 -20.56
CA SER A 358 -0.35 -5.47 -20.13
C SER A 358 -1.32 -6.25 -20.99
N TRP A 359 -0.95 -7.48 -21.35
CA TRP A 359 -1.82 -8.44 -22.02
C TRP A 359 -2.14 -9.58 -21.06
N ASN A 360 -3.43 -9.83 -20.92
CA ASN A 360 -3.85 -11.02 -20.21
C ASN A 360 -3.78 -12.23 -21.17
N LEU A 361 -3.15 -13.32 -20.73
CA LEU A 361 -2.91 -14.48 -21.59
C LEU A 361 -4.15 -15.34 -21.82
N ARG A 362 -5.22 -15.13 -21.07
CA ARG A 362 -6.50 -15.83 -21.26
C ARG A 362 -7.19 -15.45 -22.56
N TYR A 363 -7.05 -14.17 -22.99
CA TYR A 363 -7.67 -13.62 -24.18
C TYR A 363 -6.62 -12.87 -25.01
N PHE A 364 -5.75 -13.61 -25.69
CA PHE A 364 -4.72 -13.03 -26.56
C PHE A 364 -5.38 -12.33 -27.77
N ARG A 365 -6.20 -11.30 -27.51
CA ARG A 365 -6.82 -10.45 -28.52
C ARG A 365 -6.36 -9.02 -28.33
N PRO A 366 -6.22 -8.22 -29.39
CA PRO A 366 -5.84 -6.81 -29.27
C PRO A 366 -6.77 -5.98 -28.37
N SER A 367 -8.02 -6.42 -28.18
CA SER A 367 -8.98 -5.81 -27.26
C SER A 367 -8.74 -6.11 -25.77
N SER A 368 -7.80 -6.95 -25.44
CA SER A 368 -7.47 -7.35 -24.06
C SER A 368 -6.19 -6.68 -23.52
N VAL A 369 -5.71 -5.66 -24.19
CA VAL A 369 -4.62 -4.82 -23.67
C VAL A 369 -5.19 -3.92 -22.58
N ARG A 370 -4.55 -3.95 -21.42
CA ARG A 370 -4.82 -3.02 -20.33
C ARG A 370 -3.67 -2.03 -20.25
N LEU A 371 -4.00 -0.76 -20.23
CA LEU A 371 -3.06 0.33 -20.00
C LEU A 371 -3.25 0.84 -18.56
N ASP A 372 -2.20 0.82 -17.80
CA ASP A 372 -2.17 1.29 -16.43
C ASP A 372 -1.17 2.43 -16.30
N ALA A 373 -1.61 3.53 -15.68
CA ALA A 373 -0.73 4.61 -15.25
C ALA A 373 -0.90 4.75 -13.74
N TYR A 374 0.20 4.67 -13.00
CA TYR A 374 0.16 4.79 -11.55
C TYR A 374 1.40 5.51 -11.02
N LEU A 375 1.26 6.03 -9.81
CA LEU A 375 2.31 6.75 -9.13
C LEU A 375 2.79 5.92 -7.95
N ASP A 376 4.07 5.61 -7.94
CA ASP A 376 4.70 4.98 -6.79
C ASP A 376 5.39 6.06 -5.95
N PHE A 377 4.61 6.65 -5.05
CA PHE A 377 5.14 7.59 -4.09
C PHE A 377 5.82 6.82 -2.96
N VAL A 378 7.12 6.76 -3.01
CA VAL A 378 7.95 6.44 -1.85
C VAL A 378 7.95 7.69 -0.97
N PRO A 379 7.31 7.71 0.20
CA PRO A 379 7.43 8.85 1.09
C PRO A 379 8.88 8.92 1.59
N PHE A 380 9.48 10.08 1.40
CA PHE A 380 10.79 10.43 1.94
C PHE A 380 10.81 10.42 3.46
#